data_f86868db09c160303fa31e444fa5b697
#
_entry.id   f86868db09c160303fa31e444fa5b697
#
_cell.length_a   1.000
_cell.length_b   1.000
_cell.length_c   1.000
_cell.angle_alpha   90.00
_cell.angle_beta   90.00
_cell.angle_gamma   90.00
#
_symmetry.space_group_name_H-M   'P 1'
#
loop_
_entity.id
_entity.type
_entity.pdbx_description
1 polymer ?
#
loop_
_entity_poly.entity_id
_entity_poly.type
_entity_poly.pdbx_seq_one_letter_code
_entity_poly.pdbx_strand_id
1 'polypeptide(L)'
;FDKLVKLLDGPDPFNAIFPRPDFTKIPNSKGELPIKEEIKNDKGEVVAETYNFPDGKNDDRWYSWCVNNWGTKWDMCDKHTAEIDEGWAEFEFMTAWAPPYGIFDKIKEDFPDVGISWFYDEPGMEFAGYLPN
;
A
#
# COMPACT_ATOMS: atom_id res chain seq x y z
N PHE A 1 0.00 19.32 -7.95
CA PHE A 1 -0.80 18.41 -8.79
C PHE A 1 0.06 17.41 -9.56
N ASP A 2 1.00 17.88 -10.37
CA ASP A 2 1.83 17.01 -11.22
C ASP A 2 2.64 15.99 -10.41
N LYS A 3 3.17 16.39 -9.26
CA LYS A 3 3.92 15.49 -8.38
C LYS A 3 3.03 14.37 -7.84
N LEU A 4 1.81 14.73 -7.41
CA LEU A 4 0.84 13.74 -6.92
C LEU A 4 0.44 12.75 -8.01
N VAL A 5 0.19 13.24 -9.23
CA VAL A 5 -0.15 12.39 -10.38
C VAL A 5 0.97 11.40 -10.68
N LYS A 6 2.24 11.83 -10.64
CA LYS A 6 3.39 10.94 -10.84
C LYS A 6 3.46 9.84 -9.78
N LEU A 7 3.17 10.17 -8.52
CA LEU A 7 3.16 9.17 -7.44
C LEU A 7 2.05 8.14 -7.65
N LEU A 8 0.85 8.61 -8.02
CA LEU A 8 -0.32 7.73 -8.24
C LEU A 8 -0.17 6.86 -9.48
N ASP A 9 0.50 7.36 -10.51
CA ASP A 9 0.70 6.63 -11.77
C ASP A 9 1.85 5.62 -11.71
N GLY A 10 2.67 5.68 -10.67
CA GLY A 10 3.81 4.79 -10.46
C GLY A 10 3.42 3.37 -10.02
N PRO A 11 4.40 2.48 -9.83
CA PRO A 11 4.15 1.06 -9.55
C PRO A 11 3.57 0.78 -8.16
N ASP A 12 3.95 1.55 -7.15
CA ASP A 12 3.52 1.34 -5.76
C ASP A 12 3.05 2.67 -5.16
N PRO A 13 1.84 3.14 -5.55
CA PRO A 13 1.40 4.49 -5.19
C PRO A 13 1.30 4.76 -3.69
N PHE A 14 0.76 3.83 -2.90
CA PHE A 14 0.62 4.04 -1.46
C PHE A 14 1.98 4.14 -0.78
N ASN A 15 2.90 3.26 -1.15
CA ASN A 15 4.25 3.29 -0.61
C ASN A 15 5.01 4.56 -1.04
N ALA A 16 4.75 5.08 -2.24
CA ALA A 16 5.33 6.32 -2.72
C ALA A 16 4.81 7.54 -1.94
N ILE A 17 3.52 7.55 -1.60
CA ILE A 17 2.86 8.65 -0.87
C ILE A 17 3.17 8.59 0.63
N PHE A 18 3.11 7.40 1.21
CA PHE A 18 3.32 7.17 2.64
C PHE A 18 4.25 5.96 2.80
N PRO A 19 5.58 6.16 2.72
CA PRO A 19 6.53 5.06 2.69
C PRO A 19 6.45 4.13 3.90
N ARG A 20 6.39 2.83 3.61
CA ARG A 20 6.48 1.79 4.62
C ARG A 20 7.93 1.67 5.09
N PRO A 21 8.17 1.48 6.41
CA PRO A 21 9.52 1.24 6.90
C PRO A 21 10.14 -0.03 6.30
N ASP A 22 11.45 -0.04 6.16
CA ASP A 22 12.19 -1.25 5.79
C ASP A 22 12.35 -2.11 7.04
N PHE A 23 11.43 -3.03 7.26
CA PHE A 23 11.45 -3.91 8.44
C PHE A 23 12.63 -4.86 8.47
N THR A 24 13.32 -5.07 7.33
CA THR A 24 14.53 -5.89 7.30
C THR A 24 15.69 -5.28 8.08
N LYS A 25 15.63 -3.97 8.37
CA LYS A 25 16.62 -3.21 9.12
C LYS A 25 16.16 -2.87 10.54
N ILE A 26 14.96 -3.29 10.92
CA ILE A 26 14.38 -2.99 12.23
C ILE A 26 14.28 -4.27 13.05
N PRO A 27 15.00 -4.36 14.20
CA PRO A 27 14.91 -5.55 15.04
C PRO A 27 13.53 -5.68 15.69
N ASN A 28 13.14 -6.92 16.02
CA ASN A 28 11.93 -7.21 16.76
C ASN A 28 12.11 -6.89 18.27
N SER A 29 11.14 -7.24 19.10
CA SER A 29 11.17 -7.01 20.54
C SER A 29 12.32 -7.75 21.25
N LYS A 30 12.86 -8.80 20.62
CA LYS A 30 14.00 -9.57 21.13
C LYS A 30 15.36 -9.08 20.58
N GLY A 31 15.36 -8.00 19.79
CA GLY A 31 16.57 -7.47 19.16
C GLY A 31 17.04 -8.26 17.94
N GLU A 32 16.19 -9.09 17.36
CA GLU A 32 16.53 -9.95 16.23
C GLU A 32 16.08 -9.32 14.91
N LEU A 33 16.92 -9.41 13.87
CA LEU A 33 16.58 -9.00 12.51
C LEU A 33 16.02 -10.20 11.72
N PRO A 34 15.08 -9.96 10.78
CA PRO A 34 14.61 -11.03 9.93
C PRO A 34 15.68 -11.47 8.94
N ILE A 35 15.64 -12.73 8.57
CA ILE A 35 16.58 -13.36 7.63
C ILE A 35 15.83 -13.67 6.35
N LYS A 36 16.40 -13.26 5.22
CA LYS A 36 15.84 -13.55 3.91
C LYS A 36 15.99 -15.03 3.58
N GLU A 37 14.88 -15.66 3.20
CA GLU A 37 14.85 -17.05 2.74
C GLU A 37 14.26 -17.09 1.33
N GLU A 38 14.88 -17.87 0.45
CA GLU A 38 14.42 -18.07 -0.91
C GLU A 38 13.61 -19.35 -1.01
N ILE A 39 12.44 -19.26 -1.66
CA ILE A 39 11.59 -20.40 -1.96
C ILE A 39 11.87 -20.82 -3.40
N LYS A 40 12.36 -22.06 -3.57
CA LYS A 40 12.73 -22.59 -4.88
C LYS A 40 11.73 -23.65 -5.34
N ASN A 41 11.52 -23.72 -6.66
CA ASN A 41 10.74 -24.80 -7.28
C ASN A 41 11.59 -26.07 -7.42
N ASP A 42 11.01 -27.14 -8.01
CA ASP A 42 11.69 -28.41 -8.23
C ASP A 42 12.90 -28.30 -9.16
N LYS A 43 12.97 -27.25 -9.97
CA LYS A 43 14.10 -26.98 -10.88
C LYS A 43 15.21 -26.16 -10.25
N GLY A 44 15.07 -25.79 -8.98
CA GLY A 44 16.03 -24.94 -8.29
C GLY A 44 15.91 -23.45 -8.59
N GLU A 45 14.86 -23.02 -9.29
CA GLU A 45 14.61 -21.61 -9.58
C GLU A 45 13.94 -20.91 -8.39
N VAL A 46 14.36 -19.68 -8.07
CA VAL A 46 13.74 -18.88 -7.03
C VAL A 46 12.39 -18.37 -7.52
N VAL A 47 11.32 -18.83 -6.88
CA VAL A 47 9.94 -18.44 -7.24
C VAL A 47 9.34 -17.44 -6.26
N ALA A 48 9.91 -17.31 -5.04
CA ALA A 48 9.46 -16.34 -4.05
C ALA A 48 10.57 -16.09 -3.03
N GLU A 49 10.43 -14.99 -2.28
CA GLU A 49 11.33 -14.65 -1.17
C GLU A 49 10.48 -14.35 0.06
N THR A 50 10.96 -14.73 1.23
CA THR A 50 10.30 -14.44 2.49
C THR A 50 11.35 -14.01 3.53
N TYR A 51 10.89 -13.31 4.56
CA TYR A 51 11.73 -12.88 5.67
C TYR A 51 11.21 -13.54 6.95
N ASN A 52 12.05 -14.33 7.59
CA ASN A 52 11.71 -15.05 8.80
C ASN A 52 12.69 -14.71 9.92
N PHE A 53 12.19 -14.68 11.15
CA PHE A 53 13.04 -14.55 12.34
C PHE A 53 13.73 -15.86 12.66
N PRO A 54 14.81 -15.83 13.51
CA PRO A 54 15.55 -17.06 13.88
C PRO A 54 14.68 -18.17 14.47
N ASP A 55 13.52 -17.85 15.06
CA ASP A 55 12.57 -18.84 15.59
C ASP A 55 11.71 -19.49 14.50
N GLY A 56 11.91 -19.12 13.24
CA GLY A 56 11.15 -19.65 12.10
C GLY A 56 9.84 -18.92 11.80
N LYS A 57 9.45 -17.94 12.61
CA LYS A 57 8.24 -17.17 12.38
C LYS A 57 8.44 -16.14 11.28
N ASN A 58 7.46 -16.02 10.37
CA ASN A 58 7.47 -15.02 9.31
C ASN A 58 7.38 -13.61 9.90
N ASP A 59 8.09 -12.67 9.29
CA ASP A 59 8.00 -11.25 9.66
C ASP A 59 6.76 -10.65 9.01
N ASP A 60 5.70 -10.51 9.78
CA ASP A 60 4.42 -9.97 9.35
C ASP A 60 4.13 -8.56 9.90
N ARG A 61 5.15 -7.86 10.42
CA ARG A 61 4.98 -6.52 11.00
C ARG A 61 4.44 -5.51 10.01
N TRP A 62 4.72 -5.71 8.71
CA TRP A 62 4.19 -4.88 7.64
C TRP A 62 2.66 -4.85 7.63
N TYR A 63 2.01 -5.95 8.00
CA TYR A 63 0.56 -6.07 7.99
C TYR A 63 -0.09 -5.04 8.93
N SER A 64 0.28 -5.05 10.20
CA SER A 64 -0.25 -4.11 11.19
C SER A 64 0.11 -2.67 10.85
N TRP A 65 1.34 -2.45 10.36
CA TRP A 65 1.76 -1.12 9.96
C TRP A 65 0.88 -0.57 8.82
N CYS A 66 0.65 -1.36 7.78
CA CYS A 66 -0.18 -0.94 6.64
C CYS A 66 -1.62 -0.68 7.06
N VAL A 67 -2.22 -1.56 7.85
CA VAL A 67 -3.60 -1.39 8.34
C VAL A 67 -3.72 -0.12 9.19
N ASN A 68 -2.74 0.14 10.07
CA ASN A 68 -2.79 1.28 10.98
C ASN A 68 -2.46 2.61 10.30
N ASN A 69 -1.63 2.61 9.27
CA ASN A 69 -1.15 3.84 8.63
C ASN A 69 -1.81 4.12 7.28
N TRP A 70 -1.99 3.10 6.43
CA TRP A 70 -2.68 3.27 5.15
C TRP A 70 -4.20 3.08 5.26
N GLY A 71 -4.66 2.28 6.22
CA GLY A 71 -6.05 1.87 6.34
C GLY A 71 -6.36 0.60 5.57
N THR A 72 -5.38 0.03 4.86
CA THR A 72 -5.51 -1.22 4.11
C THR A 72 -4.18 -1.97 4.15
N LYS A 73 -4.24 -3.30 4.03
CA LYS A 73 -3.07 -4.15 4.28
C LYS A 73 -2.03 -4.20 3.17
N TRP A 74 -2.38 -3.82 1.95
CA TRP A 74 -1.41 -3.74 0.85
C TRP A 74 -1.73 -2.59 -0.10
N ASP A 75 -0.82 -2.35 -1.04
CA ASP A 75 -0.93 -1.26 -2.01
C ASP A 75 -2.06 -1.51 -3.03
N MET A 76 -2.26 -0.57 -3.92
CA MET A 76 -3.30 -0.64 -4.95
C MET A 76 -3.24 -1.94 -5.74
N CYS A 77 -4.39 -2.57 -5.93
CA CYS A 77 -4.58 -3.71 -6.81
C CYS A 77 -5.35 -3.28 -8.06
N ASP A 78 -5.08 -3.93 -9.17
CA ASP A 78 -5.80 -3.69 -10.44
C ASP A 78 -5.93 -2.21 -10.77
N LYS A 79 -4.82 -1.48 -10.61
CA LYS A 79 -4.80 -0.05 -10.89
C LYS A 79 -5.04 0.22 -12.36
N HIS A 80 -5.97 1.10 -12.63
CA HIS A 80 -6.28 1.57 -13.96
C HIS A 80 -6.29 3.10 -13.97
N THR A 81 -5.43 3.67 -14.80
CA THR A 81 -5.41 5.12 -15.01
C THR A 81 -6.48 5.44 -16.05
N ALA A 82 -7.61 5.95 -15.60
CA ALA A 82 -8.73 6.22 -16.49
C ALA A 82 -8.44 7.41 -17.40
N GLU A 83 -7.90 8.50 -16.83
CA GLU A 83 -7.56 9.69 -17.61
C GLU A 83 -6.56 10.56 -16.86
N ILE A 84 -5.61 11.17 -17.60
CA ILE A 84 -4.71 12.20 -17.11
C ILE A 84 -4.74 13.36 -18.12
N ASP A 85 -5.05 14.56 -17.64
CA ASP A 85 -5.08 15.77 -18.43
C ASP A 85 -4.43 16.92 -17.65
N GLU A 86 -4.29 18.07 -18.25
CA GLU A 86 -3.74 19.25 -17.58
C GLU A 86 -4.66 19.69 -16.44
N GLY A 87 -4.17 19.60 -15.21
CA GLY A 87 -4.88 19.99 -14.01
C GLY A 87 -5.97 19.02 -13.55
N TRP A 88 -6.09 17.84 -14.19
CA TRP A 88 -7.12 16.86 -13.85
C TRP A 88 -6.66 15.44 -14.13
N ALA A 89 -6.98 14.50 -13.23
CA ALA A 89 -6.66 13.09 -13.42
C ALA A 89 -7.69 12.20 -12.70
N GLU A 90 -7.94 11.02 -13.27
CA GLU A 90 -8.81 10.00 -12.68
C GLU A 90 -8.10 8.66 -12.63
N PHE A 91 -8.17 8.02 -11.46
CA PHE A 91 -7.59 6.70 -11.23
C PHE A 91 -8.66 5.77 -10.64
N GLU A 92 -8.64 4.53 -11.10
CA GLU A 92 -9.47 3.46 -10.54
C GLU A 92 -8.56 2.35 -10.02
N PHE A 93 -8.88 1.79 -8.86
CA PHE A 93 -8.09 0.72 -8.26
C PHE A 93 -8.89 -0.02 -7.20
N MET A 94 -8.37 -1.18 -6.79
CA MET A 94 -8.93 -1.97 -5.70
C MET A 94 -8.01 -1.92 -4.49
N THR A 95 -8.59 -2.01 -3.30
CA THR A 95 -7.87 -2.12 -2.04
C THR A 95 -8.37 -3.33 -1.25
N ALA A 96 -7.57 -3.77 -0.28
CA ALA A 96 -7.89 -4.94 0.53
C ALA A 96 -8.82 -4.57 1.69
N TRP A 97 -10.07 -5.01 1.64
CA TRP A 97 -11.08 -4.99 2.72
C TRP A 97 -11.62 -3.62 3.12
N ALA A 98 -10.90 -2.52 2.92
CA ALA A 98 -11.31 -1.20 3.39
C ALA A 98 -10.77 -0.10 2.50
N PRO A 99 -11.41 1.10 2.48
CA PRO A 99 -10.83 2.27 1.85
C PRO A 99 -9.53 2.68 2.54
N PRO A 100 -8.52 3.18 1.79
CA PRO A 100 -7.23 3.54 2.37
C PRO A 100 -7.29 4.92 3.03
N TYR A 101 -7.94 5.00 4.18
CA TYR A 101 -8.15 6.26 4.91
C TYR A 101 -6.85 7.02 5.20
N GLY A 102 -5.80 6.29 5.62
CA GLY A 102 -4.52 6.90 5.95
C GLY A 102 -3.81 7.49 4.74
N ILE A 103 -3.96 6.89 3.57
CA ILE A 103 -3.44 7.43 2.32
C ILE A 103 -4.19 8.71 1.94
N PHE A 104 -5.51 8.70 2.04
CA PHE A 104 -6.32 9.88 1.78
C PHE A 104 -5.88 11.05 2.67
N ASP A 105 -5.75 10.81 3.98
CA ASP A 105 -5.33 11.82 4.95
C ASP A 105 -3.92 12.34 4.64
N LYS A 106 -3.00 11.46 4.25
CA LYS A 106 -1.62 11.82 3.90
C LYS A 106 -1.59 12.71 2.65
N ILE A 107 -2.40 12.40 1.64
CA ILE A 107 -2.50 13.24 0.44
C ILE A 107 -3.04 14.63 0.80
N LYS A 108 -4.07 14.70 1.64
CA LYS A 108 -4.63 15.98 2.08
C LYS A 108 -3.61 16.80 2.86
N GLU A 109 -2.77 16.16 3.66
CA GLU A 109 -1.71 16.81 4.42
C GLU A 109 -0.58 17.34 3.52
N ASP A 110 -0.10 16.49 2.57
CA ASP A 110 1.05 16.81 1.73
C ASP A 110 0.68 17.68 0.50
N PHE A 111 -0.56 17.59 0.05
CA PHE A 111 -1.05 18.29 -1.14
C PHE A 111 -2.34 19.06 -0.84
N PRO A 112 -2.30 20.02 0.10
CA PRO A 112 -3.52 20.70 0.57
C PRO A 112 -4.24 21.52 -0.51
N ASP A 113 -3.52 21.90 -1.58
CA ASP A 113 -4.07 22.70 -2.67
C ASP A 113 -4.73 21.86 -3.77
N VAL A 114 -4.67 20.53 -3.67
CA VAL A 114 -5.28 19.63 -4.65
C VAL A 114 -6.67 19.23 -4.19
N GLY A 115 -7.68 19.47 -5.03
CA GLY A 115 -9.05 19.00 -4.80
C GLY A 115 -9.14 17.51 -5.08
N ILE A 116 -9.75 16.75 -4.18
CA ILE A 116 -9.88 15.30 -4.30
C ILE A 116 -11.35 14.91 -4.13
N SER A 117 -11.86 14.12 -5.09
CA SER A 117 -13.12 13.41 -4.95
C SER A 117 -12.78 11.91 -4.91
N TRP A 118 -13.09 11.25 -3.81
CA TRP A 118 -12.72 9.84 -3.59
C TRP A 118 -13.95 9.03 -3.24
N PHE A 119 -14.44 8.29 -4.23
CA PHE A 119 -15.56 7.37 -4.05
C PHE A 119 -15.04 5.95 -3.86
N TYR A 120 -15.64 5.23 -2.92
CA TYR A 120 -15.38 3.80 -2.72
C TYR A 120 -16.68 2.99 -2.75
N ASP A 121 -16.57 1.76 -3.19
CA ASP A 121 -17.69 0.83 -3.32
C ASP A 121 -17.20 -0.59 -2.99
N GLU A 122 -17.92 -1.27 -2.11
CA GLU A 122 -17.68 -2.67 -1.77
C GLU A 122 -18.95 -3.48 -2.04
N PRO A 123 -19.11 -4.03 -3.25
CA PRO A 123 -20.32 -4.75 -3.62
C PRO A 123 -20.59 -6.00 -2.77
N GLY A 124 -19.56 -6.70 -2.35
CA GLY A 124 -19.68 -7.90 -1.52
C GLY A 124 -20.24 -7.62 -0.13
N MET A 125 -19.98 -6.45 0.43
CA MET A 125 -20.47 -6.01 1.72
C MET A 125 -21.61 -5.00 1.60
N GLU A 126 -21.99 -4.67 0.39
CA GLU A 126 -23.07 -3.73 0.06
C GLU A 126 -22.91 -2.35 0.70
N PHE A 127 -21.69 -1.81 0.75
CA PHE A 127 -21.48 -0.44 1.20
C PHE A 127 -20.70 0.38 0.18
N ALA A 128 -20.97 1.67 0.17
CA ALA A 128 -20.30 2.64 -0.69
C ALA A 128 -20.31 4.01 -0.02
N GLY A 129 -19.44 4.91 -0.46
CA GLY A 129 -19.38 6.25 0.08
C GLY A 129 -18.24 7.06 -0.50
N TYR A 130 -18.01 8.22 0.11
CA TYR A 130 -16.91 9.12 -0.22
C TYR A 130 -16.01 9.33 0.98
N LEU A 131 -14.70 9.51 0.73
CA LEU A 131 -13.78 9.93 1.78
C LEU A 131 -13.70 11.46 1.84
N PRO A 132 -13.53 12.04 3.04
CA PRO A 132 -13.65 11.40 4.36
C PRO A 132 -15.08 11.01 4.70
N ASN A 133 -15.24 10.01 5.52
CA ASN A 133 -16.57 9.59 5.99
C ASN A 133 -17.21 10.62 6.90
#